data_1d2eab02c26d9de570c376c3ec2d8315
#
_entry.id   1d2eab02c26d9de570c376c3ec2d8315
#
_cell.length_a   1.000
_cell.length_b   1.000
_cell.length_c   1.000
_cell.angle_alpha   90.00
_cell.angle_beta   90.00
_cell.angle_gamma   90.00
#
_symmetry.space_group_name_H-M   'P 1'
#
loop_
_entity.id
_entity.type
_entity.pdbx_description
1 polymer ?
#
loop_
_entity_poly.entity_id
_entity_poly.type
_entity_poly.pdbx_seq_one_letter_code
_entity_poly.pdbx_strand_id
1 'polypeptide(L)'
;MTTRKDKPLNIYHTLVSIIIPVYNGANYMKEAINSALAQTYKNIEIIVVNDGSKDNGETERVALSYGDKIRYFHKENGGCGSALNYGIKNMQGEYFSWLSHDDIYYPNKIEHQVDILNKLDNKDTIIYGGYELIDEKGNSLRYIKPDSVLPINKLNISLLPLLRGLIHGCSLLMPAKYFHEVGIFNEALPTTQDYDLWFKIFRVAPIHFDESILIKSRFHSEQGSKKISNHNEECNVLWSSFLHELTEEEMIKMEGSSYLFLTRTATFLSNNTPYKKACDLANTMAKQVLNDTKVSIIIPVYNRINWAIEAIESVLIQTHKNFEILIIDDGSTDDISELTAICKKDKRIKYFHKKNEGPAAARNLGIKNAIGKYIAFLDSDDLFYKDKIEIQLKFMEENNFIFSHTSYQKINEKGKYIESVHSGLFSGNVFPQVIQTCPIAMPTVMGTLTLFQENLFPENIRSGEDCCLWISIASKNSIGGIDKELSKVRISGGTNTFMDPNKYSVGLINITSYVLNDSYLSKFSPFTINLLLAAVTQLRLLENKNKDYKKSNISFFKNNYVIQKIRTYCFVTKILILLTITSIRQEGIRATIFRIQRWLKKHI
;
A
#
# COMPACT_ATOMS: atom_id res chain seq x y z
N MET A 1 12.38 11.70 -41.64
CA MET A 1 10.95 11.52 -41.34
C MET A 1 10.61 12.41 -40.17
N THR A 2 10.02 13.56 -40.43
CA THR A 2 9.62 14.55 -39.43
C THR A 2 8.31 14.09 -38.81
N THR A 3 8.34 13.74 -37.56
CA THR A 3 7.16 13.45 -36.72
C THR A 3 6.31 14.72 -36.64
N ARG A 4 5.15 14.72 -37.29
CA ARG A 4 4.10 15.70 -37.00
C ARG A 4 3.75 15.59 -35.51
N LYS A 5 4.08 16.61 -34.72
CA LYS A 5 3.46 16.84 -33.45
C LYS A 5 2.00 17.19 -33.72
N ASP A 6 1.10 16.27 -33.46
CA ASP A 6 -0.33 16.55 -33.47
C ASP A 6 -0.60 17.72 -32.52
N LYS A 7 -1.24 18.78 -33.06
CA LYS A 7 -1.72 19.89 -32.21
C LYS A 7 -2.70 19.32 -31.22
N PRO A 8 -2.67 19.74 -29.94
CA PRO A 8 -3.65 19.29 -28.96
C PRO A 8 -5.07 19.55 -29.51
N LEU A 9 -5.90 18.51 -29.56
CA LEU A 9 -7.30 18.63 -29.95
C LEU A 9 -7.99 19.65 -29.02
N ASN A 10 -8.48 20.74 -29.60
CA ASN A 10 -9.29 21.73 -28.90
C ASN A 10 -10.74 21.25 -28.90
N ILE A 11 -11.26 20.76 -27.77
CA ILE A 11 -12.61 20.22 -27.64
C ILE A 11 -13.70 21.27 -27.37
N TYR A 12 -13.38 22.58 -27.40
CA TYR A 12 -14.40 23.65 -27.22
C TYR A 12 -15.52 23.67 -28.25
N HIS A 13 -15.40 22.94 -29.36
CA HIS A 13 -16.43 22.81 -30.36
C HIS A 13 -17.08 21.42 -30.39
N THR A 14 -16.76 20.56 -29.46
CA THR A 14 -17.29 19.19 -29.38
C THR A 14 -18.74 19.19 -28.91
N LEU A 15 -19.61 18.50 -29.61
CA LEU A 15 -21.02 18.36 -29.25
C LEU A 15 -21.18 17.46 -28.00
N VAL A 16 -21.93 17.91 -27.01
CA VAL A 16 -22.30 17.13 -25.83
C VAL A 16 -23.78 16.80 -25.87
N SER A 17 -24.13 15.52 -25.79
CA SER A 17 -25.51 15.05 -25.71
C SER A 17 -25.93 14.91 -24.24
N ILE A 18 -26.92 15.68 -23.81
CA ILE A 18 -27.57 15.57 -22.51
C ILE A 18 -28.83 14.71 -22.68
N ILE A 19 -28.82 13.50 -22.09
CA ILE A 19 -29.94 12.56 -22.20
C ILE A 19 -30.76 12.60 -20.92
N ILE A 20 -32.07 12.82 -21.05
CA ILE A 20 -33.05 12.91 -19.95
C ILE A 20 -34.07 11.80 -20.12
N PRO A 21 -33.89 10.63 -19.42
CA PRO A 21 -34.93 9.62 -19.35
C PRO A 21 -36.06 10.08 -18.43
N VAL A 22 -37.31 9.84 -18.83
CA VAL A 22 -38.47 10.24 -18.01
C VAL A 22 -39.58 9.21 -18.07
N TYR A 23 -40.16 8.91 -16.91
CA TYR A 23 -41.37 8.11 -16.73
C TYR A 23 -42.27 8.74 -15.68
N ASN A 24 -43.48 9.18 -16.03
CA ASN A 24 -44.44 9.89 -15.17
C ASN A 24 -43.77 11.10 -14.44
N GLY A 25 -42.97 11.88 -15.18
CA GLY A 25 -42.08 12.88 -14.59
C GLY A 25 -42.51 14.33 -14.80
N ALA A 26 -43.79 14.59 -15.14
CA ALA A 26 -44.30 15.94 -15.42
C ALA A 26 -44.06 16.95 -14.27
N ASN A 27 -43.95 16.48 -13.05
CA ASN A 27 -43.70 17.29 -11.84
C ASN A 27 -42.32 17.97 -11.80
N TYR A 28 -41.23 17.28 -12.23
CA TYR A 28 -39.85 17.78 -12.10
C TYR A 28 -39.17 18.01 -13.42
N MET A 29 -39.51 17.30 -14.52
CA MET A 29 -38.78 17.35 -15.79
C MET A 29 -38.66 18.75 -16.38
N LYS A 30 -39.58 19.67 -16.05
CA LYS A 30 -39.49 21.08 -16.47
C LYS A 30 -38.26 21.77 -15.90
N GLU A 31 -37.93 21.50 -14.63
CA GLU A 31 -36.74 22.04 -13.99
C GLU A 31 -35.48 21.42 -14.60
N ALA A 32 -35.47 20.11 -14.83
CA ALA A 32 -34.36 19.42 -15.45
C ALA A 32 -34.07 19.96 -16.87
N ILE A 33 -35.08 20.04 -17.73
CA ILE A 33 -34.91 20.58 -19.11
C ILE A 33 -34.44 22.03 -19.08
N ASN A 34 -35.04 22.87 -18.21
CA ASN A 34 -34.61 24.27 -18.09
C ASN A 34 -33.16 24.40 -17.64
N SER A 35 -32.69 23.53 -16.74
CA SER A 35 -31.30 23.52 -16.28
C SER A 35 -30.33 23.10 -17.39
N ALA A 36 -30.74 22.16 -18.24
CA ALA A 36 -29.97 21.78 -19.42
C ALA A 36 -29.92 22.92 -20.48
N LEU A 37 -31.03 23.59 -20.74
CA LEU A 37 -31.10 24.75 -21.65
C LEU A 37 -30.30 25.96 -21.14
N ALA A 38 -30.17 26.10 -19.81
CA ALA A 38 -29.43 27.17 -19.17
C ALA A 38 -27.91 26.96 -19.16
N GLN A 39 -27.39 25.86 -19.71
CA GLN A 39 -25.95 25.62 -19.74
C GLN A 39 -25.19 26.74 -20.44
N THR A 40 -24.06 27.18 -19.85
CA THR A 40 -23.18 28.20 -20.44
C THR A 40 -22.47 27.69 -21.68
N TYR A 41 -22.10 26.39 -21.71
CA TYR A 41 -21.61 25.70 -22.89
C TYR A 41 -22.74 25.55 -23.92
N LYS A 42 -22.54 26.08 -25.15
CA LYS A 42 -23.63 26.20 -26.14
C LYS A 42 -23.72 25.05 -27.12
N ASN A 43 -22.63 24.30 -27.33
CA ASN A 43 -22.63 23.19 -28.26
C ASN A 43 -23.18 21.91 -27.62
N ILE A 44 -24.47 21.92 -27.30
CA ILE A 44 -25.20 20.82 -26.66
C ILE A 44 -26.41 20.44 -27.48
N GLU A 45 -26.80 19.17 -27.41
CA GLU A 45 -28.14 18.70 -27.75
C GLU A 45 -28.82 18.13 -26.49
N ILE A 46 -30.11 18.30 -26.39
CA ILE A 46 -30.90 17.76 -25.27
C ILE A 46 -31.87 16.74 -25.83
N ILE A 47 -31.75 15.50 -25.36
CA ILE A 47 -32.58 14.37 -25.79
C ILE A 47 -33.44 13.96 -24.60
N VAL A 48 -34.77 14.11 -24.75
CA VAL A 48 -35.75 13.67 -23.76
C VAL A 48 -36.41 12.39 -24.24
N VAL A 49 -36.27 11.31 -23.46
CA VAL A 49 -36.87 10.01 -23.79
C VAL A 49 -37.96 9.67 -22.82
N ASN A 50 -39.21 9.74 -23.26
CA ASN A 50 -40.37 9.32 -22.51
C ASN A 50 -40.55 7.79 -22.59
N ASP A 51 -40.32 7.12 -21.46
CA ASP A 51 -40.36 5.68 -21.33
C ASP A 51 -41.81 5.16 -21.09
N GLY A 52 -42.72 5.56 -21.95
CA GLY A 52 -44.11 5.09 -21.93
C GLY A 52 -44.89 5.56 -20.70
N SER A 53 -44.82 6.84 -20.37
CA SER A 53 -45.54 7.44 -19.24
C SER A 53 -47.05 7.19 -19.32
N LYS A 54 -47.69 6.95 -18.15
CA LYS A 54 -49.12 6.66 -17.97
C LYS A 54 -49.82 7.75 -17.15
N ASP A 55 -49.40 8.99 -17.27
CA ASP A 55 -49.88 10.17 -16.55
C ASP A 55 -50.86 11.02 -17.37
N ASN A 56 -51.73 10.38 -18.15
CA ASN A 56 -52.69 11.04 -19.02
C ASN A 56 -52.08 12.03 -20.02
N GLY A 57 -50.81 11.74 -20.43
CA GLY A 57 -50.11 12.55 -21.43
C GLY A 57 -49.49 13.85 -20.86
N GLU A 58 -49.41 14.01 -19.55
CA GLU A 58 -48.83 15.22 -18.96
C GLU A 58 -47.33 15.33 -19.21
N THR A 59 -46.57 14.26 -19.04
CA THR A 59 -45.13 14.19 -19.37
C THR A 59 -44.89 14.58 -20.83
N GLU A 60 -45.69 14.01 -21.78
CA GLU A 60 -45.56 14.33 -23.20
C GLU A 60 -45.90 15.79 -23.48
N ARG A 61 -46.97 16.33 -22.93
CA ARG A 61 -47.38 17.73 -23.09
C ARG A 61 -46.29 18.70 -22.61
N VAL A 62 -45.68 18.41 -21.48
CA VAL A 62 -44.54 19.21 -21.00
C VAL A 62 -43.36 19.16 -21.97
N ALA A 63 -42.96 17.97 -22.44
CA ALA A 63 -41.86 17.82 -23.39
C ALA A 63 -42.12 18.57 -24.70
N LEU A 64 -43.29 18.37 -25.31
CA LEU A 64 -43.67 18.99 -26.58
C LEU A 64 -43.76 20.53 -26.50
N SER A 65 -43.98 21.09 -25.30
CA SER A 65 -44.01 22.55 -25.09
C SER A 65 -42.66 23.24 -25.35
N TYR A 66 -41.54 22.49 -25.41
CA TYR A 66 -40.20 23.01 -25.69
C TYR A 66 -39.89 23.11 -27.20
N GLY A 67 -40.69 22.48 -28.05
CA GLY A 67 -40.49 22.51 -29.52
C GLY A 67 -39.08 22.07 -29.91
N ASP A 68 -38.49 22.80 -30.86
CA ASP A 68 -37.15 22.47 -31.43
C ASP A 68 -35.96 22.67 -30.44
N LYS A 69 -36.23 23.12 -29.21
CA LYS A 69 -35.17 23.27 -28.21
C LYS A 69 -34.67 21.94 -27.64
N ILE A 70 -35.44 20.86 -27.84
CA ILE A 70 -35.11 19.50 -27.41
C ILE A 70 -35.47 18.52 -28.52
N ARG A 71 -34.80 17.37 -28.50
CA ARG A 71 -35.20 16.20 -29.32
C ARG A 71 -36.02 15.28 -28.44
N TYR A 72 -37.32 15.20 -28.69
CA TYR A 72 -38.24 14.36 -27.93
C TYR A 72 -38.47 13.03 -28.60
N PHE A 73 -38.42 11.96 -27.82
CA PHE A 73 -38.73 10.61 -28.24
C PHE A 73 -39.70 9.94 -27.25
N HIS A 74 -40.62 9.16 -27.77
CA HIS A 74 -41.50 8.30 -26.97
C HIS A 74 -41.25 6.83 -27.33
N LYS A 75 -41.21 5.95 -26.33
CA LYS A 75 -41.13 4.50 -26.51
C LYS A 75 -42.01 3.77 -25.50
N GLU A 76 -42.23 2.49 -25.73
CA GLU A 76 -42.85 1.61 -24.72
C GLU A 76 -41.99 1.51 -23.47
N ASN A 77 -42.59 1.40 -22.30
CA ASN A 77 -41.87 1.33 -21.03
C ASN A 77 -40.94 0.11 -20.99
N GLY A 78 -39.67 0.35 -20.73
CA GLY A 78 -38.62 -0.65 -20.60
C GLY A 78 -37.66 -0.35 -19.46
N GLY A 79 -37.95 0.69 -18.66
CA GLY A 79 -37.12 1.12 -17.55
C GLY A 79 -36.05 2.13 -17.91
N CYS A 80 -35.37 2.69 -16.91
CA CYS A 80 -34.39 3.78 -17.05
C CYS A 80 -33.24 3.41 -18.00
N GLY A 81 -32.70 2.19 -17.88
CA GLY A 81 -31.62 1.71 -18.77
C GLY A 81 -32.06 1.67 -20.23
N SER A 82 -33.28 1.20 -20.51
CA SER A 82 -33.84 1.16 -21.86
C SER A 82 -34.05 2.56 -22.45
N ALA A 83 -34.53 3.52 -21.65
CA ALA A 83 -34.67 4.91 -22.08
C ALA A 83 -33.31 5.57 -22.36
N LEU A 84 -32.30 5.33 -21.51
CA LEU A 84 -30.95 5.81 -21.71
C LEU A 84 -30.34 5.20 -23.01
N ASN A 85 -30.50 3.89 -23.21
CA ASN A 85 -30.05 3.21 -24.44
C ASN A 85 -30.68 3.79 -25.70
N TYR A 86 -31.99 4.10 -25.63
CA TYR A 86 -32.67 4.74 -26.74
C TYR A 86 -32.10 6.14 -27.02
N GLY A 87 -31.79 6.92 -25.98
CA GLY A 87 -31.12 8.21 -26.10
C GLY A 87 -29.72 8.08 -26.68
N ILE A 88 -28.91 7.12 -26.20
CA ILE A 88 -27.55 6.84 -26.70
C ILE A 88 -27.57 6.47 -28.19
N LYS A 89 -28.53 5.65 -28.62
CA LYS A 89 -28.68 5.28 -30.05
C LYS A 89 -28.98 6.49 -30.92
N ASN A 90 -29.61 7.52 -30.39
CA ASN A 90 -30.05 8.71 -31.12
C ASN A 90 -29.16 9.94 -30.90
N MET A 91 -28.17 9.87 -30.02
CA MET A 91 -27.25 10.98 -29.74
C MET A 91 -26.32 11.23 -30.92
N GLN A 92 -25.91 12.50 -31.08
CA GLN A 92 -24.97 12.94 -32.11
C GLN A 92 -23.68 13.50 -31.51
N GLY A 93 -23.67 13.72 -30.19
CA GLY A 93 -22.53 14.26 -29.43
C GLY A 93 -21.40 13.24 -29.26
N GLU A 94 -20.20 13.76 -29.24
CA GLU A 94 -18.98 12.99 -28.95
C GLU A 94 -18.86 12.66 -27.46
N TYR A 95 -19.55 13.44 -26.63
CA TYR A 95 -19.64 13.21 -25.18
C TYR A 95 -21.08 13.04 -24.72
N PHE A 96 -21.24 12.14 -23.78
CA PHE A 96 -22.49 11.81 -23.10
C PHE A 96 -22.54 12.47 -21.72
N SER A 97 -23.69 13.00 -21.36
CA SER A 97 -24.03 13.43 -20.00
C SER A 97 -25.47 13.02 -19.69
N TRP A 98 -25.69 12.38 -18.55
CA TRP A 98 -27.00 11.96 -18.11
C TRP A 98 -27.58 12.97 -17.11
N LEU A 99 -28.81 13.39 -17.32
CA LEU A 99 -29.59 14.17 -16.38
C LEU A 99 -30.90 13.43 -16.05
N SER A 100 -31.08 12.99 -14.81
CA SER A 100 -32.37 12.43 -14.37
C SER A 100 -33.46 13.50 -14.44
N HIS A 101 -34.70 13.13 -14.75
CA HIS A 101 -35.80 14.08 -14.91
C HIS A 101 -36.16 14.85 -13.61
N ASP A 102 -35.70 14.41 -12.46
CA ASP A 102 -35.87 14.97 -11.12
C ASP A 102 -34.66 15.75 -10.59
N ASP A 103 -33.51 15.67 -11.29
CA ASP A 103 -32.28 16.36 -10.92
C ASP A 103 -32.11 17.70 -11.67
N ILE A 104 -31.16 18.53 -11.25
CA ILE A 104 -30.91 19.85 -11.82
C ILE A 104 -29.41 20.05 -12.03
N TYR A 105 -29.00 20.47 -13.20
CA TYR A 105 -27.63 20.90 -13.47
C TYR A 105 -27.39 22.35 -12.98
N TYR A 106 -26.23 22.62 -12.42
CA TYR A 106 -25.74 23.99 -12.31
C TYR A 106 -25.40 24.55 -13.71
N PRO A 107 -25.58 25.86 -13.94
CA PRO A 107 -25.48 26.43 -15.31
C PRO A 107 -24.14 26.20 -16.01
N ASN A 108 -23.05 26.09 -15.24
CA ASN A 108 -21.69 25.93 -15.75
C ASN A 108 -21.18 24.49 -15.79
N LYS A 109 -22.03 23.48 -15.53
CA LYS A 109 -21.57 22.07 -15.43
C LYS A 109 -20.80 21.61 -16.66
N ILE A 110 -21.41 21.71 -17.82
CA ILE A 110 -20.80 21.18 -19.05
C ILE A 110 -19.56 21.98 -19.43
N GLU A 111 -19.61 23.32 -19.35
CA GLU A 111 -18.46 24.19 -19.66
C GLU A 111 -17.28 23.86 -18.73
N HIS A 112 -17.50 23.76 -17.43
CA HIS A 112 -16.48 23.47 -16.45
C HIS A 112 -15.81 22.10 -16.70
N GLN A 113 -16.60 21.08 -17.01
CA GLN A 113 -16.07 19.74 -17.30
C GLN A 113 -15.31 19.68 -18.63
N VAL A 114 -15.78 20.42 -19.66
CA VAL A 114 -15.07 20.59 -20.92
C VAL A 114 -13.75 21.33 -20.72
N ASP A 115 -13.73 22.36 -19.86
CA ASP A 115 -12.50 23.09 -19.52
C ASP A 115 -11.46 22.20 -18.83
N ILE A 116 -11.91 21.29 -17.95
CA ILE A 116 -11.02 20.28 -17.34
C ILE A 116 -10.46 19.35 -18.42
N LEU A 117 -11.32 18.80 -19.26
CA LEU A 117 -10.89 17.92 -20.36
C LEU A 117 -9.88 18.61 -21.29
N ASN A 118 -10.07 19.92 -21.58
CA ASN A 118 -9.11 20.68 -22.39
C ASN A 118 -7.72 20.80 -21.77
N LYS A 119 -7.62 20.78 -20.45
CA LYS A 119 -6.35 20.82 -19.70
C LYS A 119 -5.69 19.46 -19.59
N LEU A 120 -6.44 18.36 -19.66
CA LEU A 120 -5.91 17.01 -19.61
C LEU A 120 -5.28 16.61 -20.95
N ASP A 121 -4.20 15.84 -20.91
CA ASP A 121 -3.55 15.29 -22.13
C ASP A 121 -4.46 14.28 -22.82
N ASN A 122 -5.13 13.42 -22.04
CA ASN A 122 -6.02 12.41 -22.57
C ASN A 122 -7.48 12.89 -22.57
N LYS A 123 -8.04 13.13 -23.76
CA LYS A 123 -9.43 13.58 -23.96
C LYS A 123 -10.45 12.45 -23.79
N ASP A 124 -10.00 11.21 -23.71
CA ASP A 124 -10.86 10.05 -23.42
C ASP A 124 -11.17 9.88 -21.93
N THR A 125 -10.75 10.84 -21.08
CA THR A 125 -10.96 10.81 -19.65
C THR A 125 -12.42 11.10 -19.28
N ILE A 126 -12.98 10.31 -18.38
CA ILE A 126 -14.31 10.54 -17.80
C ILE A 126 -14.15 11.51 -16.63
N ILE A 127 -14.92 12.61 -16.65
CA ILE A 127 -14.97 13.57 -15.54
C ILE A 127 -16.16 13.25 -14.65
N TYR A 128 -15.96 13.24 -13.33
CA TYR A 128 -17.02 13.07 -12.35
C TYR A 128 -16.76 13.95 -11.12
N GLY A 129 -17.80 14.22 -10.33
CA GLY A 129 -17.67 15.06 -9.13
C GLY A 129 -18.74 14.79 -8.10
N GLY A 130 -18.74 15.61 -7.06
CA GLY A 130 -19.75 15.59 -6.01
C GLY A 130 -21.07 16.22 -6.45
N TYR A 131 -22.05 16.21 -5.52
CA TYR A 131 -23.38 16.76 -5.78
C TYR A 131 -24.00 17.36 -4.51
N GLU A 132 -24.95 18.29 -4.72
CA GLU A 132 -25.82 18.82 -3.70
C GLU A 132 -27.08 17.94 -3.61
N LEU A 133 -27.41 17.45 -2.43
CA LEU A 133 -28.68 16.78 -2.18
C LEU A 133 -29.74 17.82 -1.83
N ILE A 134 -30.87 17.79 -2.54
CA ILE A 134 -32.01 18.69 -2.32
C ILE A 134 -33.27 17.93 -1.95
N ASP A 135 -34.23 18.58 -1.26
CA ASP A 135 -35.53 18.01 -0.97
C ASP A 135 -36.51 18.11 -2.18
N GLU A 136 -37.74 17.64 -1.99
CA GLU A 136 -38.79 17.70 -3.01
C GLU A 136 -39.12 19.13 -3.48
N LYS A 137 -38.85 20.15 -2.65
CA LYS A 137 -39.08 21.57 -2.92
C LYS A 137 -37.86 22.27 -3.51
N GLY A 138 -36.72 21.57 -3.65
CA GLY A 138 -35.47 22.15 -4.14
C GLY A 138 -34.59 22.80 -3.06
N ASN A 139 -34.93 22.68 -1.77
CA ASN A 139 -34.10 23.20 -0.70
C ASN A 139 -32.87 22.31 -0.48
N SER A 140 -31.71 22.93 -0.23
CA SER A 140 -30.47 22.22 0.06
C SER A 140 -30.57 21.43 1.36
N LEU A 141 -30.22 20.13 1.31
CA LEU A 141 -30.12 19.25 2.47
C LEU A 141 -28.67 19.11 2.92
N ARG A 142 -27.78 18.76 2.01
CA ARG A 142 -26.34 18.57 2.25
C ARG A 142 -25.57 18.45 0.94
N TYR A 143 -24.25 18.62 1.04
CA TYR A 143 -23.31 18.33 -0.04
C TYR A 143 -22.72 16.93 0.12
N ILE A 144 -22.69 16.17 -0.96
CA ILE A 144 -22.02 14.87 -1.03
C ILE A 144 -20.70 15.07 -1.76
N LYS A 145 -19.60 14.97 -1.01
CA LYS A 145 -18.25 15.25 -1.51
C LYS A 145 -17.39 14.01 -1.43
N PRO A 146 -17.01 13.39 -2.56
CA PRO A 146 -16.12 12.22 -2.59
C PRO A 146 -14.78 12.44 -1.89
N ASP A 147 -14.21 13.65 -1.95
CA ASP A 147 -12.94 14.05 -1.33
C ASP A 147 -13.01 14.11 0.21
N SER A 148 -14.21 14.13 0.79
CA SER A 148 -14.39 13.92 2.24
C SER A 148 -14.27 12.45 2.69
N VAL A 149 -14.30 11.52 1.74
CA VAL A 149 -14.26 10.06 1.99
C VAL A 149 -12.91 9.47 1.59
N LEU A 150 -12.38 9.86 0.43
CA LEU A 150 -11.12 9.40 -0.12
C LEU A 150 -10.23 10.58 -0.51
N PRO A 151 -8.91 10.50 -0.34
CA PRO A 151 -8.01 11.54 -0.82
C PRO A 151 -8.01 11.60 -2.36
N ILE A 152 -7.74 12.79 -2.93
CA ILE A 152 -7.85 13.07 -4.37
C ILE A 152 -7.05 12.09 -5.23
N ASN A 153 -5.84 11.72 -4.81
CA ASN A 153 -5.04 10.73 -5.54
C ASN A 153 -5.73 9.36 -5.63
N LYS A 154 -6.53 8.98 -4.64
CA LYS A 154 -7.33 7.75 -4.65
C LYS A 154 -8.60 7.89 -5.50
N LEU A 155 -9.19 9.07 -5.57
CA LEU A 155 -10.36 9.36 -6.39
C LEU A 155 -10.07 9.28 -7.90
N ASN A 156 -8.81 9.44 -8.31
CA ASN A 156 -8.38 9.28 -9.70
C ASN A 156 -7.93 7.84 -10.06
N ILE A 157 -8.08 6.89 -9.12
CA ILE A 157 -7.85 5.47 -9.43
C ILE A 157 -9.16 4.88 -9.97
N SER A 158 -9.19 4.46 -11.22
CA SER A 158 -10.38 3.99 -11.97
C SER A 158 -11.35 3.18 -11.11
N LEU A 159 -11.82 2.23 -11.00
CA LEU A 159 -12.80 1.48 -10.20
C LEU A 159 -12.97 1.88 -8.71
N LEU A 160 -11.95 2.43 -8.05
CA LEU A 160 -12.00 2.62 -6.60
C LEU A 160 -13.15 3.53 -6.11
N PRO A 161 -13.40 4.72 -6.69
CA PRO A 161 -14.54 5.54 -6.27
C PRO A 161 -15.90 4.88 -6.54
N LEU A 162 -16.01 4.12 -7.64
CA LEU A 162 -17.21 3.32 -7.92
C LEU A 162 -17.45 2.28 -6.81
N LEU A 163 -16.41 1.51 -6.47
CA LEU A 163 -16.43 0.48 -5.43
C LEU A 163 -16.45 1.03 -4.00
N ARG A 164 -16.62 2.34 -3.85
CA ARG A 164 -16.90 3.04 -2.57
C ARG A 164 -18.21 3.81 -2.61
N GLY A 165 -19.04 3.59 -3.66
CA GLY A 165 -20.34 4.24 -3.78
C GLY A 165 -20.25 5.76 -4.00
N LEU A 166 -19.15 6.28 -4.57
CA LEU A 166 -18.88 7.71 -4.71
C LEU A 166 -19.20 8.26 -6.09
N ILE A 167 -19.73 7.44 -6.99
CA ILE A 167 -20.12 7.85 -8.34
C ILE A 167 -21.63 8.12 -8.38
N HIS A 168 -22.00 9.32 -8.83
CA HIS A 168 -23.36 9.68 -9.17
C HIS A 168 -23.48 9.81 -10.70
N GLY A 169 -24.38 9.06 -11.34
CA GLY A 169 -24.48 8.98 -12.81
C GLY A 169 -24.63 10.35 -13.49
N CYS A 170 -25.43 11.26 -12.90
CA CYS A 170 -25.64 12.59 -13.46
C CYS A 170 -24.40 13.50 -13.32
N SER A 171 -23.41 13.14 -12.50
CA SER A 171 -22.16 13.92 -12.39
C SER A 171 -21.19 13.68 -13.54
N LEU A 172 -21.38 12.59 -14.30
CA LEU A 172 -20.45 12.18 -15.34
C LEU A 172 -20.50 13.10 -16.58
N LEU A 173 -19.32 13.34 -17.18
CA LEU A 173 -19.15 13.69 -18.57
C LEU A 173 -18.23 12.63 -19.18
N MET A 174 -18.70 11.88 -20.19
CA MET A 174 -18.06 10.68 -20.68
C MET A 174 -17.97 10.66 -22.20
N PRO A 175 -16.84 10.28 -22.83
CA PRO A 175 -16.75 10.04 -24.25
C PRO A 175 -17.74 8.96 -24.73
N ALA A 176 -18.54 9.26 -25.75
CA ALA A 176 -19.57 8.37 -26.29
C ALA A 176 -18.97 7.07 -26.88
N LYS A 177 -17.69 7.07 -27.26
CA LYS A 177 -16.99 5.90 -27.81
C LYS A 177 -17.05 4.67 -26.88
N TYR A 178 -17.10 4.88 -25.57
CA TYR A 178 -17.14 3.76 -24.61
C TYR A 178 -18.41 2.92 -24.74
N PHE A 179 -19.52 3.48 -25.22
CA PHE A 179 -20.71 2.70 -25.53
C PHE A 179 -20.49 1.73 -26.71
N HIS A 180 -19.60 2.07 -27.63
CA HIS A 180 -19.24 1.19 -28.76
C HIS A 180 -18.19 0.15 -28.34
N GLU A 181 -17.25 0.52 -27.45
CA GLU A 181 -16.14 -0.34 -27.03
C GLU A 181 -16.57 -1.36 -25.98
N VAL A 182 -17.44 -0.97 -25.05
CA VAL A 182 -17.79 -1.74 -23.85
C VAL A 182 -19.23 -2.26 -23.89
N GLY A 183 -20.14 -1.49 -24.48
CA GLY A 183 -21.57 -1.78 -24.53
C GLY A 183 -22.41 -0.71 -23.86
N ILE A 184 -23.71 -0.96 -23.74
CA ILE A 184 -24.73 -0.04 -23.24
C ILE A 184 -25.37 -0.60 -21.97
N PHE A 185 -26.33 0.09 -21.37
CA PHE A 185 -26.98 -0.31 -20.12
C PHE A 185 -27.68 -1.68 -20.27
N ASN A 186 -27.51 -2.54 -19.27
CA ASN A 186 -28.21 -3.81 -19.22
C ASN A 186 -29.68 -3.58 -18.80
N GLU A 187 -30.59 -3.73 -19.74
CA GLU A 187 -32.05 -3.49 -19.54
C GLU A 187 -32.70 -4.52 -18.60
N ALA A 188 -32.03 -5.65 -18.33
CA ALA A 188 -32.50 -6.64 -17.36
C ALA A 188 -32.28 -6.24 -15.89
N LEU A 189 -31.50 -5.18 -15.65
CA LEU A 189 -31.20 -4.65 -14.31
C LEU A 189 -32.04 -3.40 -14.05
N PRO A 190 -33.11 -3.47 -13.26
CA PRO A 190 -34.02 -2.33 -13.06
C PRO A 190 -33.45 -1.21 -12.17
N THR A 191 -32.46 -1.48 -11.31
CA THR A 191 -31.98 -0.51 -10.33
C THR A 191 -30.45 -0.38 -10.26
N THR A 192 -29.69 -1.25 -10.88
CA THR A 192 -28.21 -1.31 -10.81
C THR A 192 -27.54 -1.26 -12.18
N GLN A 193 -28.30 -1.00 -13.23
CA GLN A 193 -27.83 -0.95 -14.61
C GLN A 193 -26.68 0.05 -14.84
N ASP A 194 -26.67 1.12 -14.08
CA ASP A 194 -25.64 2.17 -14.15
C ASP A 194 -24.32 1.68 -13.55
N TYR A 195 -24.34 1.11 -12.34
CA TYR A 195 -23.15 0.57 -11.71
C TYR A 195 -22.57 -0.63 -12.49
N ASP A 196 -23.41 -1.49 -13.07
CA ASP A 196 -22.97 -2.58 -13.96
C ASP A 196 -22.19 -2.02 -15.17
N LEU A 197 -22.73 -1.00 -15.83
CA LEU A 197 -22.08 -0.39 -16.99
C LEU A 197 -20.81 0.39 -16.58
N TRP A 198 -20.87 1.17 -15.50
CA TRP A 198 -19.71 1.94 -15.03
C TRP A 198 -18.55 1.03 -14.59
N PHE A 199 -18.82 -0.12 -14.00
CA PHE A 199 -17.80 -1.10 -13.66
C PHE A 199 -17.03 -1.57 -14.90
N LYS A 200 -17.71 -1.85 -15.99
CA LYS A 200 -17.11 -2.28 -17.26
C LYS A 200 -16.32 -1.13 -17.92
N ILE A 201 -16.90 0.05 -17.98
CA ILE A 201 -16.28 1.22 -18.63
C ILE A 201 -15.04 1.68 -17.85
N PHE A 202 -15.11 1.78 -16.51
CA PHE A 202 -13.99 2.28 -15.70
C PHE A 202 -12.78 1.32 -15.64
N ARG A 203 -12.92 0.09 -16.11
CA ARG A 203 -11.77 -0.82 -16.30
C ARG A 203 -10.89 -0.42 -17.50
N VAL A 204 -11.45 0.27 -18.47
CA VAL A 204 -10.76 0.66 -19.72
C VAL A 204 -10.56 2.17 -19.84
N ALA A 205 -11.35 2.96 -19.15
CA ALA A 205 -11.35 4.42 -19.21
C ALA A 205 -10.53 5.04 -18.09
N PRO A 206 -9.71 6.07 -18.35
CA PRO A 206 -9.20 6.94 -17.30
C PRO A 206 -10.34 7.79 -16.72
N ILE A 207 -10.27 8.08 -15.42
CA ILE A 207 -11.21 8.95 -14.73
C ILE A 207 -10.50 10.13 -14.09
N HIS A 208 -11.20 11.24 -13.94
CA HIS A 208 -10.73 12.43 -13.24
C HIS A 208 -11.80 12.96 -12.30
N PHE A 209 -11.43 13.12 -11.04
CA PHE A 209 -12.31 13.71 -10.03
C PHE A 209 -12.24 15.24 -10.08
N ASP A 210 -13.41 15.87 -10.14
CA ASP A 210 -13.63 17.32 -10.05
C ASP A 210 -14.20 17.67 -8.68
N GLU A 211 -13.54 18.57 -7.95
CA GLU A 211 -13.97 19.03 -6.62
C GLU A 211 -15.23 19.90 -6.65
N SER A 212 -15.65 20.39 -7.83
CA SER A 212 -16.80 21.26 -7.98
C SER A 212 -18.12 20.52 -7.80
N ILE A 213 -19.07 21.16 -7.17
CA ILE A 213 -20.46 20.69 -7.09
C ILE A 213 -21.24 21.24 -8.28
N LEU A 214 -21.59 20.37 -9.22
CA LEU A 214 -22.15 20.76 -10.52
C LEU A 214 -23.57 20.26 -10.78
N ILE A 215 -24.14 19.47 -9.84
CA ILE A 215 -25.50 18.97 -9.92
C ILE A 215 -26.21 19.07 -8.57
N LYS A 216 -27.54 19.20 -8.63
CA LYS A 216 -28.46 19.04 -7.51
C LYS A 216 -29.23 17.75 -7.73
N SER A 217 -29.07 16.80 -6.81
CA SER A 217 -29.81 15.53 -6.85
C SER A 217 -30.99 15.59 -5.89
N ARG A 218 -32.16 15.33 -6.38
CA ARG A 218 -33.40 15.43 -5.61
C ARG A 218 -33.68 14.14 -4.85
N PHE A 219 -34.03 14.28 -3.58
CA PHE A 219 -34.41 13.20 -2.70
C PHE A 219 -35.92 13.24 -2.44
N HIS A 220 -36.65 12.21 -2.92
CA HIS A 220 -38.10 12.10 -2.75
C HIS A 220 -38.56 10.66 -2.59
N SER A 221 -39.82 10.45 -2.17
CA SER A 221 -40.40 9.12 -1.88
C SER A 221 -40.59 8.25 -3.13
N GLU A 222 -40.74 8.86 -4.30
CA GLU A 222 -41.06 8.20 -5.56
C GLU A 222 -39.84 7.64 -6.33
N GLN A 223 -38.65 7.79 -5.80
CA GLN A 223 -37.42 7.28 -6.45
C GLN A 223 -37.46 5.76 -6.65
N GLY A 224 -36.98 5.30 -7.82
CA GLY A 224 -37.00 3.89 -8.21
C GLY A 224 -36.30 2.97 -7.20
N SER A 225 -35.14 3.39 -6.67
CA SER A 225 -34.38 2.63 -5.66
C SER A 225 -35.11 2.43 -4.33
N LYS A 226 -36.16 3.25 -4.04
CA LYS A 226 -36.99 3.10 -2.84
C LYS A 226 -38.25 2.25 -3.09
N LYS A 227 -38.76 2.29 -4.32
CA LYS A 227 -40.01 1.60 -4.68
C LYS A 227 -39.82 0.14 -5.09
N ILE A 228 -38.69 -0.19 -5.67
CA ILE A 228 -38.40 -1.53 -6.18
C ILE A 228 -37.95 -2.42 -5.02
N SER A 229 -38.82 -3.34 -4.62
CA SER A 229 -38.63 -4.21 -3.44
C SER A 229 -37.37 -5.10 -3.52
N ASN A 230 -36.91 -5.40 -4.71
CA ASN A 230 -35.76 -6.31 -4.95
C ASN A 230 -34.40 -5.61 -5.07
N HIS A 231 -34.36 -4.29 -4.85
CA HIS A 231 -33.14 -3.48 -5.01
C HIS A 231 -31.95 -4.01 -4.20
N ASN A 232 -32.17 -4.34 -2.93
CA ASN A 232 -31.07 -4.83 -2.07
C ASN A 232 -30.52 -6.18 -2.53
N GLU A 233 -31.34 -7.08 -3.04
CA GLU A 233 -30.88 -8.36 -3.57
C GLU A 233 -30.12 -8.16 -4.88
N GLU A 234 -30.63 -7.31 -5.77
CA GLU A 234 -29.97 -6.96 -7.02
C GLU A 234 -28.57 -6.35 -6.74
N CYS A 235 -28.46 -5.44 -5.78
CA CYS A 235 -27.17 -4.90 -5.33
C CYS A 235 -26.27 -5.97 -4.73
N ASN A 236 -26.77 -6.91 -3.92
CA ASN A 236 -25.96 -8.02 -3.41
C ASN A 236 -25.38 -8.87 -4.53
N VAL A 237 -26.18 -9.19 -5.55
CA VAL A 237 -25.73 -9.95 -6.72
C VAL A 237 -24.66 -9.17 -7.49
N LEU A 238 -24.90 -7.88 -7.75
CA LEU A 238 -23.96 -7.02 -8.50
C LEU A 238 -22.63 -6.88 -7.76
N TRP A 239 -22.62 -6.57 -6.48
CA TRP A 239 -21.40 -6.45 -5.70
C TRP A 239 -20.63 -7.78 -5.60
N SER A 240 -21.35 -8.90 -5.51
CA SER A 240 -20.72 -10.22 -5.54
C SER A 240 -20.08 -10.52 -6.90
N SER A 241 -20.73 -10.14 -8.01
CA SER A 241 -20.16 -10.23 -9.36
C SER A 241 -18.87 -9.39 -9.48
N PHE A 242 -18.90 -8.15 -9.03
CA PHE A 242 -17.69 -7.29 -9.03
C PHE A 242 -16.52 -7.93 -8.31
N LEU A 243 -16.75 -8.50 -7.12
CA LEU A 243 -15.71 -9.17 -6.34
C LEU A 243 -15.11 -10.38 -7.06
N HIS A 244 -15.91 -11.14 -7.80
CA HIS A 244 -15.44 -12.29 -8.59
C HIS A 244 -14.73 -11.89 -9.88
N GLU A 245 -15.09 -10.76 -10.48
CA GLU A 245 -14.52 -10.30 -11.74
C GLU A 245 -13.21 -9.52 -11.57
N LEU A 246 -12.98 -8.93 -10.38
CA LEU A 246 -11.77 -8.17 -10.10
C LEU A 246 -10.55 -9.07 -10.08
N THR A 247 -9.51 -8.66 -10.82
CA THR A 247 -8.21 -9.32 -10.80
C THR A 247 -7.38 -8.90 -9.56
N GLU A 248 -6.41 -9.71 -9.20
CA GLU A 248 -5.46 -9.38 -8.13
C GLU A 248 -4.71 -8.07 -8.43
N GLU A 249 -4.31 -7.85 -9.67
CA GLU A 249 -3.62 -6.64 -10.11
C GLU A 249 -4.48 -5.38 -9.93
N GLU A 250 -5.77 -5.45 -10.28
CA GLU A 250 -6.72 -4.34 -10.07
C GLU A 250 -6.86 -4.02 -8.58
N MET A 251 -7.00 -5.03 -7.71
CA MET A 251 -7.10 -4.84 -6.26
C MET A 251 -5.83 -4.21 -5.67
N ILE A 252 -4.65 -4.69 -6.09
CA ILE A 252 -3.35 -4.14 -5.68
C ILE A 252 -3.21 -2.69 -6.12
N LYS A 253 -3.58 -2.36 -7.36
CA LYS A 253 -3.55 -0.98 -7.88
C LYS A 253 -4.41 -0.03 -7.05
N MET A 254 -5.56 -0.49 -6.57
CA MET A 254 -6.50 0.32 -5.77
C MET A 254 -6.02 0.54 -4.34
N GLU A 255 -5.53 -0.49 -3.67
CA GLU A 255 -5.27 -0.42 -2.22
C GLU A 255 -3.87 -0.89 -1.77
N GLY A 256 -3.03 -1.36 -2.69
CA GLY A 256 -1.67 -1.82 -2.41
C GLY A 256 -1.58 -3.33 -2.14
N SER A 257 -2.65 -3.97 -1.68
CA SER A 257 -2.76 -5.43 -1.61
C SER A 257 -4.20 -5.89 -1.83
N SER A 258 -4.37 -7.12 -2.33
CA SER A 258 -5.70 -7.73 -2.52
C SER A 258 -6.41 -7.94 -1.17
N TYR A 259 -5.66 -8.33 -0.15
CA TYR A 259 -6.18 -8.49 1.20
C TYR A 259 -6.74 -7.17 1.75
N LEU A 260 -5.97 -6.08 1.63
CA LEU A 260 -6.38 -4.76 2.10
C LEU A 260 -7.59 -4.23 1.32
N PHE A 261 -7.63 -4.43 0.00
CA PHE A 261 -8.80 -4.10 -0.81
C PHE A 261 -10.06 -4.82 -0.34
N LEU A 262 -9.98 -6.13 -0.16
CA LEU A 262 -11.12 -6.97 0.24
C LEU A 262 -11.61 -6.62 1.66
N THR A 263 -10.72 -6.42 2.62
CA THR A 263 -11.09 -6.06 3.99
C THR A 263 -11.72 -4.67 4.07
N ARG A 264 -11.19 -3.68 3.33
CA ARG A 264 -11.78 -2.34 3.24
C ARG A 264 -13.13 -2.35 2.52
N THR A 265 -13.28 -3.20 1.50
CA THR A 265 -14.56 -3.37 0.80
C THR A 265 -15.59 -4.03 1.72
N ALA A 266 -15.22 -5.07 2.47
CA ALA A 266 -16.10 -5.65 3.47
C ALA A 266 -16.53 -4.63 4.54
N THR A 267 -15.59 -3.81 5.02
CA THR A 267 -15.88 -2.73 5.99
C THR A 267 -16.83 -1.68 5.40
N PHE A 268 -16.61 -1.27 4.15
CA PHE A 268 -17.48 -0.34 3.45
C PHE A 268 -18.90 -0.92 3.32
N LEU A 269 -19.03 -2.16 2.84
CA LEU A 269 -20.32 -2.83 2.67
C LEU A 269 -21.06 -2.98 4.00
N SER A 270 -20.36 -3.38 5.07
CA SER A 270 -20.94 -3.53 6.41
C SER A 270 -21.46 -2.24 7.01
N ASN A 271 -20.74 -1.13 6.82
CA ASN A 271 -21.05 0.14 7.49
C ASN A 271 -22.01 1.03 6.70
N ASN A 272 -22.06 0.89 5.38
CA ASN A 272 -22.76 1.83 4.51
C ASN A 272 -23.89 1.21 3.69
N THR A 273 -24.04 -0.10 3.71
CA THR A 273 -25.04 -0.80 2.88
C THR A 273 -25.71 -1.96 3.61
N PRO A 274 -26.88 -2.42 3.17
CA PRO A 274 -27.49 -3.65 3.66
C PRO A 274 -27.01 -4.92 2.94
N TYR A 275 -25.92 -4.87 2.16
CA TYR A 275 -25.49 -5.93 1.24
C TYR A 275 -24.66 -7.01 1.95
N LYS A 276 -25.31 -7.76 2.84
CA LYS A 276 -24.65 -8.73 3.73
C LYS A 276 -23.94 -9.86 2.97
N LYS A 277 -24.55 -10.41 1.91
CA LYS A 277 -23.95 -11.53 1.14
C LYS A 277 -22.62 -11.10 0.49
N ALA A 278 -22.58 -9.92 -0.12
CA ALA A 278 -21.37 -9.37 -0.71
C ALA A 278 -20.29 -9.06 0.36
N CYS A 279 -20.69 -8.58 1.54
CA CYS A 279 -19.80 -8.37 2.67
C CYS A 279 -19.16 -9.68 3.15
N ASP A 280 -19.95 -10.73 3.34
CA ASP A 280 -19.49 -12.06 3.77
C ASP A 280 -18.56 -12.69 2.72
N LEU A 281 -18.86 -12.50 1.43
CA LEU A 281 -18.00 -12.92 0.33
C LEU A 281 -16.64 -12.22 0.38
N ALA A 282 -16.60 -10.88 0.52
CA ALA A 282 -15.37 -10.13 0.61
C ALA A 282 -14.48 -10.59 1.79
N ASN A 283 -15.08 -10.84 2.96
CA ASN A 283 -14.37 -11.39 4.12
C ASN A 283 -13.83 -12.80 3.86
N THR A 284 -14.60 -13.65 3.17
CA THR A 284 -14.16 -14.99 2.80
C THR A 284 -13.00 -14.97 1.84
N MET A 285 -13.07 -14.14 0.80
CA MET A 285 -11.99 -13.94 -0.16
C MET A 285 -10.73 -13.37 0.51
N ALA A 286 -10.85 -12.44 1.45
CA ALA A 286 -9.72 -11.89 2.21
C ALA A 286 -8.99 -13.00 3.00
N LYS A 287 -9.73 -13.88 3.69
CA LYS A 287 -9.14 -15.04 4.37
C LYS A 287 -8.43 -15.97 3.41
N GLN A 288 -9.03 -16.19 2.23
CA GLN A 288 -8.43 -17.05 1.20
C GLN A 288 -7.12 -16.47 0.71
N VAL A 289 -7.03 -15.16 0.45
CA VAL A 289 -5.79 -14.48 0.06
C VAL A 289 -4.68 -14.72 1.07
N LEU A 290 -4.95 -14.59 2.38
CA LEU A 290 -3.95 -14.91 3.41
C LEU A 290 -3.54 -16.38 3.39
N ASN A 291 -4.52 -17.29 3.30
CA ASN A 291 -4.25 -18.73 3.30
C ASN A 291 -3.44 -19.17 2.08
N ASP A 292 -3.68 -18.54 0.92
CA ASP A 292 -2.98 -18.85 -0.33
C ASP A 292 -1.63 -18.16 -0.46
N THR A 293 -1.35 -17.16 0.39
CA THR A 293 -0.05 -16.48 0.38
C THR A 293 1.03 -17.39 0.92
N LYS A 294 1.99 -17.75 0.08
CA LYS A 294 3.13 -18.58 0.47
C LYS A 294 4.21 -17.78 1.17
N VAL A 295 4.75 -18.34 2.26
CA VAL A 295 5.90 -17.81 3.01
C VAL A 295 7.06 -18.78 2.93
N SER A 296 8.25 -18.29 2.56
CA SER A 296 9.50 -19.07 2.61
C SER A 296 10.21 -18.81 3.93
N ILE A 297 10.46 -19.84 4.72
CA ILE A 297 11.21 -19.74 5.97
C ILE A 297 12.63 -20.25 5.71
N ILE A 298 13.63 -19.36 5.88
CA ILE A 298 15.04 -19.68 5.66
C ILE A 298 15.71 -19.97 7.00
N ILE A 299 16.27 -21.18 7.11
CA ILE A 299 16.97 -21.65 8.31
C ILE A 299 18.41 -21.98 7.94
N PRO A 300 19.39 -21.09 8.21
CA PRO A 300 20.80 -21.41 8.07
C PRO A 300 21.22 -22.36 9.19
N VAL A 301 21.91 -23.44 8.85
CA VAL A 301 22.38 -24.45 9.80
C VAL A 301 23.89 -24.61 9.67
N TYR A 302 24.58 -24.59 10.77
CA TYR A 302 25.99 -24.99 10.86
C TYR A 302 26.22 -25.68 12.19
N ASN A 303 26.33 -27.03 12.14
CA ASN A 303 26.36 -27.88 13.33
C ASN A 303 25.08 -27.72 14.20
N ARG A 304 25.06 -28.17 15.46
CA ARG A 304 23.94 -28.03 16.41
C ARG A 304 22.62 -28.60 15.91
N ILE A 305 22.68 -29.80 15.35
CA ILE A 305 21.55 -30.43 14.68
C ILE A 305 20.29 -30.53 15.56
N ASN A 306 20.44 -30.80 16.88
CA ASN A 306 19.29 -30.89 17.80
C ASN A 306 18.49 -29.56 17.86
N TRP A 307 19.16 -28.40 17.95
CA TRP A 307 18.47 -27.13 17.94
C TRP A 307 17.85 -26.81 16.58
N ALA A 308 18.53 -27.18 15.49
CA ALA A 308 17.96 -27.02 14.14
C ALA A 308 16.65 -27.84 13.99
N ILE A 309 16.58 -29.01 14.60
CA ILE A 309 15.36 -29.84 14.64
C ILE A 309 14.25 -29.11 15.43
N GLU A 310 14.56 -28.60 16.63
CA GLU A 310 13.59 -27.79 17.42
C GLU A 310 13.07 -26.57 16.60
N ALA A 311 13.97 -25.88 15.91
CA ALA A 311 13.61 -24.74 15.05
C ALA A 311 12.63 -25.17 13.95
N ILE A 312 12.92 -26.25 13.22
CA ILE A 312 12.05 -26.81 12.17
C ILE A 312 10.69 -27.21 12.75
N GLU A 313 10.65 -27.90 13.88
CA GLU A 313 9.41 -28.31 14.55
C GLU A 313 8.55 -27.09 14.91
N SER A 314 9.17 -25.99 15.37
CA SER A 314 8.47 -24.75 15.66
C SER A 314 7.80 -24.11 14.43
N VAL A 315 8.35 -24.37 13.23
CA VAL A 315 7.74 -23.94 11.97
C VAL A 315 6.63 -24.91 11.53
N LEU A 316 6.82 -26.21 11.68
CA LEU A 316 5.83 -27.21 11.25
C LEU A 316 4.50 -27.09 11.97
N ILE A 317 4.49 -26.58 13.21
CA ILE A 317 3.27 -26.34 14.01
C ILE A 317 2.59 -24.99 13.73
N GLN A 318 3.09 -24.16 12.81
CA GLN A 318 2.50 -22.86 12.51
C GLN A 318 1.02 -23.00 12.11
N THR A 319 0.21 -22.00 12.53
CA THR A 319 -1.23 -21.93 12.18
C THR A 319 -1.41 -21.66 10.68
N HIS A 320 -0.60 -20.78 10.11
CA HIS A 320 -0.50 -20.60 8.66
C HIS A 320 0.13 -21.87 8.02
N LYS A 321 -0.52 -22.41 6.96
CA LYS A 321 -0.12 -23.72 6.40
C LYS A 321 0.61 -23.64 5.07
N ASN A 322 0.46 -22.53 4.33
CA ASN A 322 1.09 -22.37 3.03
C ASN A 322 2.50 -21.79 3.16
N PHE A 323 3.44 -22.63 3.55
CA PHE A 323 4.86 -22.26 3.66
C PHE A 323 5.77 -23.32 3.04
N GLU A 324 7.01 -22.93 2.81
CA GLU A 324 8.14 -23.83 2.60
C GLU A 324 9.25 -23.51 3.61
N ILE A 325 10.06 -24.52 3.93
CA ILE A 325 11.24 -24.39 4.78
C ILE A 325 12.47 -24.65 3.92
N LEU A 326 13.37 -23.68 3.87
CA LEU A 326 14.64 -23.79 3.16
C LEU A 326 15.75 -23.95 4.19
N ILE A 327 16.22 -25.16 4.37
CA ILE A 327 17.35 -25.49 5.25
C ILE A 327 18.62 -25.33 4.45
N ILE A 328 19.46 -24.40 4.88
CA ILE A 328 20.74 -24.13 4.23
C ILE A 328 21.86 -24.57 5.16
N ASP A 329 22.35 -25.77 4.93
CA ASP A 329 23.49 -26.32 5.66
C ASP A 329 24.81 -25.72 5.13
N ASP A 330 25.39 -24.85 5.94
CA ASP A 330 26.61 -24.12 5.64
C ASP A 330 27.89 -24.96 5.95
N GLY A 331 27.88 -26.21 5.53
CA GLY A 331 29.03 -27.14 5.65
C GLY A 331 29.19 -27.73 7.05
N SER A 332 28.09 -28.21 7.65
CA SER A 332 28.12 -28.91 8.95
C SER A 332 29.05 -30.11 8.94
N THR A 333 29.74 -30.32 10.05
CA THR A 333 30.60 -31.49 10.32
C THR A 333 29.98 -32.48 11.29
N ASP A 334 28.89 -32.10 11.96
CA ASP A 334 28.08 -32.97 12.83
C ASP A 334 27.33 -34.02 12.01
N ASP A 335 26.86 -35.09 12.66
CA ASP A 335 25.96 -36.06 12.03
C ASP A 335 24.60 -35.41 11.70
N ILE A 336 24.29 -35.28 10.41
CA ILE A 336 23.08 -34.69 9.86
C ILE A 336 21.99 -35.72 9.53
N SER A 337 22.16 -36.99 9.90
CA SER A 337 21.26 -38.10 9.53
C SER A 337 19.82 -37.86 10.00
N GLU A 338 19.63 -37.38 11.24
CA GLU A 338 18.31 -37.05 11.79
C GLU A 338 17.68 -35.87 11.10
N LEU A 339 18.45 -34.80 10.84
CA LEU A 339 17.99 -33.60 10.10
C LEU A 339 17.51 -34.00 8.69
N THR A 340 18.31 -34.79 7.97
CA THR A 340 17.94 -35.23 6.62
C THR A 340 16.73 -36.18 6.62
N ALA A 341 16.54 -36.96 7.68
CA ALA A 341 15.35 -37.81 7.84
C ALA A 341 14.07 -36.97 7.99
N ILE A 342 14.12 -35.89 8.76
CA ILE A 342 12.98 -34.94 8.90
C ILE A 342 12.68 -34.25 7.57
N CYS A 343 13.71 -33.82 6.84
CA CYS A 343 13.53 -33.19 5.53
C CYS A 343 12.82 -34.12 4.51
N LYS A 344 13.04 -35.44 4.58
CA LYS A 344 12.38 -36.39 3.70
C LYS A 344 10.90 -36.65 4.07
N LYS A 345 10.49 -36.40 5.31
CA LYS A 345 9.12 -36.66 5.79
C LYS A 345 8.10 -35.60 5.36
N ASP A 346 8.53 -34.37 5.15
CA ASP A 346 7.62 -33.27 4.79
C ASP A 346 8.09 -32.57 3.50
N LYS A 347 7.25 -32.63 2.45
CA LYS A 347 7.55 -32.07 1.12
C LYS A 347 7.73 -30.57 1.10
N ARG A 348 7.31 -29.86 2.16
CA ARG A 348 7.51 -28.42 2.31
C ARG A 348 8.95 -28.07 2.70
N ILE A 349 9.75 -29.05 3.14
CA ILE A 349 11.14 -28.86 3.55
C ILE A 349 12.06 -29.14 2.37
N LYS A 350 12.93 -28.19 2.04
CA LYS A 350 13.98 -28.32 1.03
C LYS A 350 15.32 -28.15 1.72
N TYR A 351 16.23 -29.07 1.47
CA TYR A 351 17.58 -29.08 2.05
C TYR A 351 18.62 -28.75 0.98
N PHE A 352 19.51 -27.81 1.30
CA PHE A 352 20.62 -27.36 0.47
C PHE A 352 21.91 -27.47 1.30
N HIS A 353 22.93 -28.14 0.76
CA HIS A 353 24.26 -28.18 1.37
C HIS A 353 25.23 -27.33 0.57
N LYS A 354 26.08 -26.57 1.26
CA LYS A 354 27.16 -25.76 0.66
C LYS A 354 28.42 -25.80 1.52
N LYS A 355 29.55 -25.40 0.96
CA LYS A 355 30.76 -25.13 1.74
C LYS A 355 30.52 -23.99 2.72
N ASN A 356 31.12 -24.05 3.91
CA ASN A 356 31.00 -23.00 4.92
C ASN A 356 31.55 -21.64 4.41
N GLU A 357 30.67 -20.69 4.28
CA GLU A 357 30.97 -19.29 3.89
C GLU A 357 30.33 -18.28 4.86
N GLY A 358 29.60 -18.78 5.86
CA GLY A 358 28.98 -17.98 6.92
C GLY A 358 27.49 -17.72 6.72
N PRO A 359 26.82 -17.20 7.77
CA PRO A 359 25.37 -17.08 7.82
C PRO A 359 24.79 -16.14 6.75
N ALA A 360 25.49 -15.08 6.38
CA ALA A 360 25.05 -14.16 5.31
C ALA A 360 24.93 -14.91 3.96
N ALA A 361 25.97 -15.66 3.56
CA ALA A 361 25.97 -16.44 2.32
C ALA A 361 24.90 -17.54 2.34
N ALA A 362 24.70 -18.19 3.51
CA ALA A 362 23.64 -19.18 3.67
C ALA A 362 22.25 -18.57 3.49
N ARG A 363 21.97 -17.41 4.13
CA ARG A 363 20.68 -16.72 3.96
C ARG A 363 20.48 -16.24 2.52
N ASN A 364 21.52 -15.72 1.86
CA ASN A 364 21.45 -15.31 0.45
C ASN A 364 21.13 -16.48 -0.49
N LEU A 365 21.71 -17.66 -0.25
CA LEU A 365 21.34 -18.86 -0.99
C LEU A 365 19.88 -19.24 -0.77
N GLY A 366 19.37 -19.11 0.47
CA GLY A 366 17.96 -19.29 0.79
C GLY A 366 17.06 -18.31 0.05
N ILE A 367 17.39 -17.02 0.04
CA ILE A 367 16.66 -15.97 -0.71
C ILE A 367 16.58 -16.31 -2.20
N LYS A 368 17.68 -16.74 -2.79
CA LYS A 368 17.75 -17.12 -4.21
C LYS A 368 16.82 -18.29 -4.57
N ASN A 369 16.58 -19.22 -3.64
CA ASN A 369 15.77 -20.42 -3.86
C ASN A 369 14.34 -20.30 -3.32
N ALA A 370 14.00 -19.19 -2.67
CA ALA A 370 12.67 -18.92 -2.13
C ALA A 370 11.66 -18.66 -3.25
N ILE A 371 10.43 -19.20 -3.08
CA ILE A 371 9.31 -19.02 -4.01
C ILE A 371 8.08 -18.41 -3.35
N GLY A 372 8.14 -18.14 -2.03
CA GLY A 372 7.06 -17.48 -1.31
C GLY A 372 7.02 -15.98 -1.61
N LYS A 373 5.82 -15.39 -1.56
CA LYS A 373 5.64 -13.93 -1.65
C LYS A 373 6.42 -13.19 -0.54
N TYR A 374 6.51 -13.81 0.63
CA TYR A 374 7.25 -13.31 1.78
C TYR A 374 8.35 -14.29 2.20
N ILE A 375 9.39 -13.72 2.80
CA ILE A 375 10.47 -14.47 3.45
C ILE A 375 10.46 -14.16 4.95
N ALA A 376 10.59 -15.20 5.77
CA ALA A 376 10.92 -15.10 7.18
C ALA A 376 12.25 -15.81 7.45
N PHE A 377 13.02 -15.30 8.40
CA PHE A 377 14.29 -15.92 8.81
C PHE A 377 14.14 -16.55 10.19
N LEU A 378 14.79 -17.68 10.39
CA LEU A 378 14.86 -18.36 11.69
C LEU A 378 16.26 -18.93 11.86
N ASP A 379 17.01 -18.44 12.83
CA ASP A 379 18.31 -19.04 13.15
C ASP A 379 18.10 -20.43 13.77
N SER A 380 19.04 -21.34 13.51
CA SER A 380 18.91 -22.77 13.88
C SER A 380 18.82 -23.03 15.39
N ASP A 381 19.14 -22.05 16.23
CA ASP A 381 19.06 -22.13 17.68
C ASP A 381 17.84 -21.39 18.27
N ASP A 382 16.99 -20.76 17.42
CA ASP A 382 15.83 -19.97 17.80
C ASP A 382 14.50 -20.70 17.51
N LEU A 383 13.39 -20.17 18.03
CA LEU A 383 12.07 -20.79 17.87
C LEU A 383 11.01 -19.75 17.47
N PHE A 384 10.03 -20.17 16.67
CA PHE A 384 8.80 -19.41 16.43
C PHE A 384 7.69 -19.79 17.41
N TYR A 385 6.85 -18.82 17.80
CA TYR A 385 5.54 -19.12 18.37
C TYR A 385 4.61 -19.60 17.27
N LYS A 386 3.65 -20.45 17.61
CA LYS A 386 2.76 -21.17 16.67
C LYS A 386 1.94 -20.27 15.74
N ASP A 387 1.70 -19.02 16.12
CA ASP A 387 0.88 -18.04 15.42
C ASP A 387 1.69 -16.91 14.74
N LYS A 388 3.04 -17.04 14.74
CA LYS A 388 3.93 -15.98 14.27
C LYS A 388 3.70 -15.63 12.80
N ILE A 389 3.69 -16.62 11.93
CA ILE A 389 3.58 -16.38 10.47
C ILE A 389 2.22 -15.75 10.14
N GLU A 390 1.14 -16.28 10.69
CA GLU A 390 -0.22 -15.79 10.45
C GLU A 390 -0.39 -14.33 10.89
N ILE A 391 0.03 -14.01 12.12
CA ILE A 391 -0.12 -12.66 12.67
C ILE A 391 0.72 -11.65 11.90
N GLN A 392 1.96 -11.98 11.61
CA GLN A 392 2.87 -11.07 10.94
C GLN A 392 2.50 -10.87 9.47
N LEU A 393 2.09 -11.94 8.77
CA LEU A 393 1.58 -11.86 7.40
C LEU A 393 0.33 -10.95 7.32
N LYS A 394 -0.63 -11.19 8.21
CA LYS A 394 -1.85 -10.37 8.30
C LYS A 394 -1.51 -8.90 8.55
N PHE A 395 -0.62 -8.61 9.49
CA PHE A 395 -0.20 -7.25 9.80
C PHE A 395 0.46 -6.55 8.59
N MET A 396 1.31 -7.27 7.84
CA MET A 396 1.97 -6.71 6.65
C MET A 396 0.96 -6.39 5.55
N GLU A 397 0.03 -7.29 5.29
CA GLU A 397 -1.02 -7.08 4.29
C GLU A 397 -2.01 -5.97 4.69
N GLU A 398 -2.38 -5.85 5.98
CA GLU A 398 -3.29 -4.80 6.48
C GLU A 398 -2.68 -3.40 6.41
N ASN A 399 -1.37 -3.29 6.57
CA ASN A 399 -0.67 -2.01 6.65
C ASN A 399 0.21 -1.72 5.43
N ASN A 400 0.21 -2.62 4.44
CA ASN A 400 1.03 -2.53 3.23
C ASN A 400 2.53 -2.35 3.51
N PHE A 401 3.04 -3.06 4.52
CA PHE A 401 4.46 -3.09 4.82
C PHE A 401 5.19 -4.13 3.97
N ILE A 402 6.33 -3.74 3.39
CA ILE A 402 7.23 -4.65 2.67
C ILE A 402 8.27 -5.30 3.59
N PHE A 403 8.42 -4.79 4.82
CA PHE A 403 9.31 -5.28 5.87
C PHE A 403 8.68 -5.08 7.24
N SER A 404 8.74 -6.10 8.08
CA SER A 404 8.26 -6.02 9.47
C SER A 404 9.11 -6.88 10.42
N HIS A 405 9.03 -6.53 11.70
CA HIS A 405 9.59 -7.34 12.78
C HIS A 405 8.66 -7.36 13.99
N THR A 406 8.97 -8.24 14.96
CA THR A 406 8.12 -8.45 16.14
C THR A 406 8.95 -8.30 17.42
N SER A 407 8.27 -8.14 18.56
CA SER A 407 8.87 -8.39 19.86
C SER A 407 9.22 -9.88 20.03
N TYR A 408 10.10 -10.21 20.96
CA TYR A 408 10.57 -11.57 21.20
C TYR A 408 10.92 -11.84 22.66
N GLN A 409 11.01 -13.11 23.01
CA GLN A 409 11.52 -13.56 24.31
C GLN A 409 12.95 -14.07 24.18
N LYS A 410 13.78 -13.74 25.17
CA LYS A 410 15.07 -14.42 25.36
C LYS A 410 14.85 -15.68 26.19
N ILE A 411 15.44 -16.79 25.75
CA ILE A 411 15.44 -18.07 26.45
C ILE A 411 16.88 -18.56 26.67
N ASN A 412 17.11 -19.35 27.71
CA ASN A 412 18.42 -20.00 27.91
C ASN A 412 18.57 -21.26 27.03
N GLU A 413 19.73 -21.92 27.11
CA GLU A 413 20.04 -23.18 26.37
C GLU A 413 19.00 -24.29 26.59
N LYS A 414 18.35 -24.33 27.76
CA LYS A 414 17.30 -25.30 28.10
C LYS A 414 15.89 -24.83 27.74
N GLY A 415 15.74 -23.74 26.99
CA GLY A 415 14.45 -23.19 26.58
C GLY A 415 13.69 -22.42 27.67
N LYS A 416 14.29 -22.17 28.86
CA LYS A 416 13.63 -21.41 29.94
C LYS A 416 13.67 -19.91 29.64
N TYR A 417 12.58 -19.23 29.92
CA TYR A 417 12.43 -17.78 29.83
C TYR A 417 13.49 -17.01 30.63
N ILE A 418 14.03 -15.96 30.05
CA ILE A 418 14.96 -15.00 30.69
C ILE A 418 14.28 -13.63 30.79
N GLU A 419 13.95 -13.02 29.68
CA GLU A 419 13.34 -11.70 29.60
C GLU A 419 12.58 -11.48 28.27
N SER A 420 11.69 -10.51 28.24
CA SER A 420 10.99 -10.04 27.06
C SER A 420 11.69 -8.82 26.46
N VAL A 421 11.75 -8.74 25.13
CA VAL A 421 12.31 -7.61 24.40
C VAL A 421 11.23 -7.02 23.50
N HIS A 422 10.80 -5.81 23.82
CA HIS A 422 9.73 -5.08 23.11
C HIS A 422 10.24 -4.34 21.87
N SER A 423 10.97 -5.05 21.00
CA SER A 423 11.52 -4.49 19.76
C SER A 423 10.44 -4.04 18.80
N GLY A 424 9.25 -4.63 18.82
CA GLY A 424 8.13 -4.26 17.96
C GLY A 424 7.61 -2.83 18.15
N LEU A 425 7.99 -2.14 19.22
CA LEU A 425 7.73 -0.70 19.40
C LEU A 425 8.58 0.17 18.44
N PHE A 426 9.67 -0.37 17.89
CA PHE A 426 10.55 0.30 16.94
C PHE A 426 9.98 0.18 15.53
N SER A 427 9.10 1.12 15.12
CA SER A 427 8.28 1.04 13.92
C SER A 427 8.16 2.40 13.21
N GLY A 428 7.80 2.38 11.94
CA GLY A 428 7.64 3.57 11.13
C GLY A 428 8.93 4.00 10.43
N ASN A 429 9.14 5.31 10.32
CA ASN A 429 10.35 5.89 9.75
C ASN A 429 11.48 5.94 10.79
N VAL A 430 12.12 4.81 11.03
CA VAL A 430 13.13 4.65 12.09
C VAL A 430 14.56 5.07 11.67
N PHE A 431 14.75 5.46 10.43
CA PHE A 431 16.02 5.99 9.95
C PHE A 431 16.13 7.50 10.25
N PRO A 432 17.28 8.02 10.75
CA PRO A 432 18.57 7.36 10.95
C PRO A 432 18.77 6.70 12.33
N GLN A 433 17.79 6.70 13.22
CA GLN A 433 17.92 6.18 14.59
C GLN A 433 18.34 4.71 14.63
N VAL A 434 17.94 3.91 13.64
CA VAL A 434 18.32 2.49 13.49
C VAL A 434 19.84 2.28 13.43
N ILE A 435 20.62 3.29 13.03
CA ILE A 435 22.09 3.24 13.05
C ILE A 435 22.61 3.16 14.48
N GLN A 436 21.99 3.90 15.42
CA GLN A 436 22.43 3.93 16.83
C GLN A 436 21.93 2.72 17.61
N THR A 437 20.71 2.29 17.31
CA THR A 437 20.03 1.22 18.05
C THR A 437 19.24 0.38 17.07
N CYS A 438 19.69 -0.84 16.84
CA CYS A 438 18.99 -1.80 16.00
C CYS A 438 18.49 -2.96 16.90
N PRO A 439 17.25 -2.89 17.43
CA PRO A 439 16.72 -3.92 18.32
C PRO A 439 16.14 -5.12 17.57
N ILE A 440 16.28 -5.16 16.25
CA ILE A 440 15.64 -6.14 15.37
C ILE A 440 16.46 -7.43 15.36
N ALA A 441 15.95 -8.47 16.01
CA ALA A 441 16.56 -9.80 15.99
C ALA A 441 16.12 -10.59 14.75
N MET A 442 17.01 -11.42 14.22
CA MET A 442 16.80 -12.18 12.98
C MET A 442 15.48 -12.96 12.95
N PRO A 443 15.11 -13.77 13.99
CA PRO A 443 13.89 -14.58 13.92
C PRO A 443 12.60 -13.77 14.05
N THR A 444 12.70 -12.44 14.27
CA THR A 444 11.53 -11.57 14.33
C THR A 444 11.10 -11.06 12.95
N VAL A 445 11.98 -11.14 11.97
CA VAL A 445 11.83 -10.47 10.67
C VAL A 445 10.96 -11.26 9.70
N MET A 446 10.13 -10.53 8.94
CA MET A 446 9.48 -10.96 7.71
C MET A 446 9.50 -9.80 6.71
N GLY A 447 9.74 -10.10 5.44
CA GLY A 447 9.68 -9.12 4.36
C GLY A 447 9.31 -9.76 3.03
N THR A 448 9.00 -8.94 2.02
CA THR A 448 8.68 -9.44 0.68
C THR A 448 9.90 -10.08 0.03
N LEU A 449 9.68 -11.09 -0.80
CA LEU A 449 10.74 -11.73 -1.58
C LEU A 449 11.50 -10.72 -2.43
N THR A 450 10.80 -9.83 -3.11
CA THR A 450 11.39 -8.78 -3.96
C THR A 450 12.34 -7.88 -3.16
N LEU A 451 11.92 -7.45 -1.96
CA LEU A 451 12.77 -6.63 -1.10
C LEU A 451 14.12 -7.29 -0.81
N PHE A 452 14.12 -8.60 -0.48
CA PHE A 452 15.35 -9.32 -0.15
C PHE A 452 16.16 -9.70 -1.39
N GLN A 453 15.54 -9.91 -2.55
CA GLN A 453 16.25 -10.09 -3.82
C GLN A 453 17.01 -8.83 -4.24
N GLU A 454 16.46 -7.65 -3.98
CA GLU A 454 17.09 -6.37 -4.25
C GLU A 454 18.12 -5.96 -3.18
N ASN A 455 18.02 -6.53 -1.96
CA ASN A 455 18.87 -6.18 -0.81
C ASN A 455 19.36 -7.47 -0.15
N LEU A 456 20.52 -7.95 -0.57
CA LEU A 456 21.16 -9.16 -0.02
C LEU A 456 21.97 -8.84 1.24
N PHE A 457 22.19 -9.86 2.09
CA PHE A 457 23.11 -9.77 3.21
C PHE A 457 24.55 -9.55 2.73
N PRO A 458 25.33 -8.65 3.36
CA PRO A 458 26.73 -8.43 2.99
C PRO A 458 27.61 -9.62 3.42
N GLU A 459 28.03 -10.46 2.49
CA GLU A 459 28.76 -11.71 2.74
C GLU A 459 30.17 -11.49 3.28
N ASN A 460 30.75 -10.31 3.05
CA ASN A 460 32.05 -9.91 3.59
C ASN A 460 32.01 -9.49 5.07
N ILE A 461 30.82 -9.43 5.69
CA ILE A 461 30.60 -9.07 7.09
C ILE A 461 30.14 -10.32 7.85
N ARG A 462 30.93 -10.77 8.82
CA ARG A 462 30.63 -11.97 9.62
C ARG A 462 29.94 -11.70 10.95
N SER A 463 29.82 -10.43 11.36
CA SER A 463 29.14 -10.00 12.59
C SER A 463 28.52 -8.64 12.36
N GLY A 464 27.22 -8.50 12.61
CA GLY A 464 26.44 -7.28 12.36
C GLY A 464 25.95 -7.16 10.91
N GLU A 465 26.01 -8.23 10.11
CA GLU A 465 25.54 -8.29 8.72
C GLU A 465 24.03 -8.02 8.63
N ASP A 466 23.28 -8.48 9.62
CA ASP A 466 21.85 -8.27 9.77
C ASP A 466 21.51 -6.80 10.01
N CYS A 467 22.17 -6.17 11.00
CA CYS A 467 22.00 -4.75 11.26
C CYS A 467 22.37 -3.87 10.05
N CYS A 468 23.43 -4.21 9.31
CA CYS A 468 23.79 -3.51 8.08
C CYS A 468 22.65 -3.56 7.05
N LEU A 469 22.05 -4.72 6.86
CA LEU A 469 20.90 -4.88 5.96
C LEU A 469 19.67 -4.12 6.45
N TRP A 470 19.35 -4.19 7.75
CA TRP A 470 18.20 -3.47 8.31
C TRP A 470 18.35 -1.95 8.20
N ILE A 471 19.57 -1.42 8.38
CA ILE A 471 19.87 0.00 8.16
C ILE A 471 19.65 0.38 6.70
N SER A 472 20.11 -0.42 5.75
CA SER A 472 19.91 -0.18 4.32
C SER A 472 18.42 -0.18 3.95
N ILE A 473 17.65 -1.16 4.42
CA ILE A 473 16.21 -1.26 4.18
C ILE A 473 15.47 -0.05 4.79
N ALA A 474 15.73 0.26 6.06
CA ALA A 474 15.07 1.34 6.77
C ALA A 474 15.42 2.74 6.22
N SER A 475 16.57 2.89 5.56
CA SER A 475 16.96 4.14 4.91
C SER A 475 16.09 4.53 3.72
N LYS A 476 15.38 3.57 3.16
CA LYS A 476 14.54 3.73 1.96
C LYS A 476 13.06 3.46 2.22
N ASN A 477 12.73 2.80 3.33
CA ASN A 477 11.39 2.29 3.60
C ASN A 477 10.98 2.55 5.04
N SER A 478 9.68 2.76 5.25
CA SER A 478 9.06 2.63 6.56
C SER A 478 8.99 1.15 6.94
N ILE A 479 9.28 0.80 8.19
CA ILE A 479 9.27 -0.58 8.68
C ILE A 479 8.10 -0.82 9.64
N GLY A 480 7.50 -2.01 9.58
CA GLY A 480 6.43 -2.42 10.48
C GLY A 480 6.96 -3.05 11.77
N GLY A 481 6.42 -2.64 12.91
CA GLY A 481 6.74 -3.25 14.20
C GLY A 481 5.48 -3.80 14.87
N ILE A 482 5.54 -5.02 15.41
CA ILE A 482 4.46 -5.66 16.14
C ILE A 482 4.92 -5.89 17.58
N ASP A 483 4.34 -5.15 18.54
CA ASP A 483 4.65 -5.37 19.97
C ASP A 483 3.91 -6.59 20.54
N LYS A 484 4.17 -7.74 19.92
CA LYS A 484 3.79 -9.06 20.39
C LYS A 484 5.00 -9.98 20.28
N GLU A 485 5.26 -10.76 21.29
CA GLU A 485 6.32 -11.76 21.29
C GLU A 485 5.92 -12.93 20.41
N LEU A 486 6.54 -13.01 19.23
CA LEU A 486 6.25 -14.05 18.23
C LEU A 486 7.45 -14.96 17.93
N SER A 487 8.58 -14.71 18.58
CA SER A 487 9.80 -15.52 18.46
C SER A 487 10.49 -15.67 19.83
N LYS A 488 11.28 -16.74 19.98
CA LYS A 488 12.16 -16.99 21.11
C LYS A 488 13.60 -16.99 20.63
N VAL A 489 14.44 -16.13 21.19
CA VAL A 489 15.86 -16.02 20.89
C VAL A 489 16.65 -16.74 21.97
N ARG A 490 17.42 -17.75 21.60
CA ARG A 490 18.21 -18.56 22.53
C ARG A 490 19.54 -17.88 22.85
N ILE A 491 19.81 -17.69 24.13
CA ILE A 491 21.07 -17.15 24.63
C ILE A 491 21.94 -18.29 25.12
N SER A 492 23.03 -18.56 24.39
CA SER A 492 24.02 -19.58 24.73
C SER A 492 25.42 -18.96 24.92
N GLY A 493 26.17 -19.45 25.91
CA GLY A 493 27.45 -18.86 26.31
C GLY A 493 28.59 -18.94 25.29
N GLY A 494 28.46 -19.73 24.20
CA GLY A 494 29.54 -19.97 23.25
C GLY A 494 29.41 -19.30 21.87
N THR A 495 28.25 -18.77 21.52
CA THR A 495 27.94 -18.40 20.12
C THR A 495 27.16 -17.14 19.92
N ASN A 496 26.47 -16.66 20.93
CA ASN A 496 25.70 -15.41 20.83
C ASN A 496 26.66 -14.22 20.74
N THR A 497 26.57 -13.45 19.68
CA THR A 497 27.40 -12.26 19.42
C THR A 497 27.29 -11.26 20.57
N PHE A 498 26.14 -11.12 21.23
CA PHE A 498 25.95 -10.22 22.36
C PHE A 498 26.64 -10.68 23.64
N MET A 499 26.89 -12.00 23.80
CA MET A 499 27.58 -12.55 24.99
C MET A 499 29.10 -12.61 24.82
N ASP A 500 29.60 -12.54 23.60
CA ASP A 500 31.04 -12.44 23.29
C ASP A 500 31.41 -10.97 23.03
N PRO A 501 32.03 -10.27 24.01
CA PRO A 501 32.38 -8.86 23.86
C PRO A 501 33.27 -8.55 22.64
N ASN A 502 34.05 -9.55 22.17
CA ASN A 502 34.88 -9.39 20.98
C ASN A 502 34.03 -9.36 19.71
N LYS A 503 33.17 -10.37 19.55
CA LYS A 503 32.26 -10.44 18.40
C LYS A 503 31.33 -9.22 18.38
N TYR A 504 30.81 -8.81 19.52
CA TYR A 504 29.99 -7.62 19.66
C TYR A 504 30.74 -6.36 19.20
N SER A 505 31.96 -6.14 19.69
CA SER A 505 32.78 -4.99 19.31
C SER A 505 33.13 -4.98 17.83
N VAL A 506 33.46 -6.15 17.26
CA VAL A 506 33.70 -6.32 15.81
C VAL A 506 32.43 -5.98 15.02
N GLY A 507 31.27 -6.43 15.47
CA GLY A 507 29.98 -6.10 14.85
C GLY A 507 29.74 -4.59 14.78
N LEU A 508 29.94 -3.87 15.90
CA LEU A 508 29.78 -2.42 15.95
C LEU A 508 30.74 -1.69 14.98
N ILE A 509 31.99 -2.17 14.86
CA ILE A 509 32.97 -1.63 13.93
C ILE A 509 32.55 -1.88 12.48
N ASN A 510 32.05 -3.09 12.18
CA ASN A 510 31.58 -3.46 10.86
C ASN A 510 30.38 -2.60 10.43
N ILE A 511 29.37 -2.42 11.31
CA ILE A 511 28.22 -1.55 11.06
C ILE A 511 28.68 -0.12 10.77
N THR A 512 29.60 0.40 11.57
CA THR A 512 30.17 1.74 11.36
C THR A 512 30.87 1.83 10.01
N SER A 513 31.71 0.85 9.68
CA SER A 513 32.40 0.78 8.39
C SER A 513 31.44 0.71 7.22
N TYR A 514 30.38 -0.06 7.34
CA TYR A 514 29.34 -0.18 6.34
C TYR A 514 28.67 1.18 6.08
N VAL A 515 28.24 1.89 7.13
CA VAL A 515 27.63 3.22 7.01
C VAL A 515 28.60 4.24 6.40
N LEU A 516 29.88 4.22 6.80
CA LEU A 516 30.88 5.19 6.30
C LEU A 516 31.29 4.97 4.84
N ASN A 517 31.20 3.73 4.35
CA ASN A 517 31.60 3.38 2.98
C ASN A 517 30.44 3.51 1.97
N ASP A 518 29.21 3.62 2.42
CA ASP A 518 28.05 3.85 1.54
C ASP A 518 27.91 5.35 1.24
N SER A 519 27.69 5.71 -0.02
CA SER A 519 27.63 7.10 -0.49
C SER A 519 26.47 7.91 0.09
N TYR A 520 25.35 7.24 0.37
CA TYR A 520 24.16 7.87 0.97
C TYR A 520 24.22 7.83 2.50
N LEU A 521 24.49 6.66 3.08
CA LEU A 521 24.49 6.47 4.53
C LEU A 521 25.61 7.26 5.23
N SER A 522 26.73 7.52 4.56
CA SER A 522 27.85 8.31 5.10
C SER A 522 27.46 9.73 5.53
N LYS A 523 26.39 10.29 4.96
CA LYS A 523 25.83 11.59 5.38
C LYS A 523 25.31 11.56 6.83
N PHE A 524 24.99 10.37 7.33
CA PHE A 524 24.49 10.13 8.68
C PHE A 524 25.56 9.58 9.64
N SER A 525 26.83 9.73 9.28
CA SER A 525 27.97 9.30 10.09
C SER A 525 27.95 9.78 11.57
N PRO A 526 27.39 10.95 11.94
CA PRO A 526 27.29 11.33 13.35
C PRO A 526 26.55 10.31 14.22
N PHE A 527 25.58 9.56 13.65
CA PHE A 527 24.85 8.52 14.37
C PHE A 527 25.71 7.28 14.69
N THR A 528 26.85 7.09 14.04
CA THR A 528 27.79 5.99 14.31
C THR A 528 28.71 6.26 15.50
N ILE A 529 28.80 7.49 15.98
CA ILE A 529 29.74 7.88 17.06
C ILE A 529 29.50 7.07 18.32
N ASN A 530 28.24 6.87 18.72
CA ASN A 530 27.88 6.09 19.90
C ASN A 530 28.27 4.61 19.76
N LEU A 531 28.10 4.03 18.56
CA LEU A 531 28.53 2.65 18.27
C LEU A 531 30.05 2.50 18.45
N LEU A 532 30.80 3.46 17.94
CA LEU A 532 32.27 3.47 18.06
C LEU A 532 32.73 3.63 19.50
N LEU A 533 32.11 4.53 20.26
CA LEU A 533 32.40 4.71 21.68
C LEU A 533 32.12 3.43 22.47
N ALA A 534 30.98 2.76 22.20
CA ALA A 534 30.65 1.48 22.81
C ALA A 534 31.68 0.39 22.47
N ALA A 535 32.06 0.25 21.19
CA ALA A 535 33.06 -0.71 20.75
C ALA A 535 34.44 -0.48 21.43
N VAL A 536 34.91 0.76 21.46
CA VAL A 536 36.20 1.13 22.09
C VAL A 536 36.17 0.88 23.58
N THR A 537 35.04 1.15 24.25
CA THR A 537 34.89 0.92 25.69
C THR A 537 34.95 -0.57 26.02
N GLN A 538 34.25 -1.40 25.27
CA GLN A 538 34.27 -2.86 25.44
C GLN A 538 35.68 -3.44 25.23
N LEU A 539 36.37 -3.02 24.17
CA LEU A 539 37.74 -3.47 23.87
C LEU A 539 38.73 -3.08 24.97
N ARG A 540 38.63 -1.88 25.54
CA ARG A 540 39.43 -1.45 26.69
C ARG A 540 39.19 -2.28 27.94
N LEU A 541 37.94 -2.65 28.21
CA LEU A 541 37.59 -3.52 29.35
C LEU A 541 38.22 -4.91 29.20
N LEU A 542 38.29 -5.43 27.96
CA LEU A 542 38.94 -6.69 27.65
C LEU A 542 40.46 -6.64 27.77
N GLU A 543 41.11 -5.56 27.30
CA GLU A 543 42.54 -5.34 27.44
C GLU A 543 42.95 -5.28 28.91
N ASN A 544 42.13 -4.73 29.80
CA ASN A 544 42.41 -4.67 31.22
C ASN A 544 42.26 -6.03 31.95
N LYS A 545 41.47 -6.96 31.38
CA LYS A 545 41.22 -8.30 31.97
C LYS A 545 42.22 -9.37 31.53
N ASN A 546 42.93 -9.19 30.37
CA ASN A 546 43.80 -10.22 29.82
C ASN A 546 45.10 -9.63 29.23
N LYS A 547 46.27 -9.89 29.90
CA LYS A 547 47.58 -9.41 29.44
C LYS A 547 48.04 -9.99 28.09
N ASP A 548 47.57 -11.19 27.70
CA ASP A 548 47.92 -11.86 26.44
C ASP A 548 47.18 -11.29 25.22
N TYR A 549 46.11 -10.55 25.45
CA TYR A 549 45.29 -9.93 24.40
C TYR A 549 45.99 -8.74 23.70
N LYS A 550 47.06 -8.21 24.33
CA LYS A 550 47.82 -7.03 23.83
C LYS A 550 48.54 -7.25 22.51
N LYS A 551 48.97 -8.46 22.18
CA LYS A 551 49.88 -8.70 21.03
C LYS A 551 49.15 -8.89 19.68
N SER A 552 47.99 -9.54 19.63
CA SER A 552 47.31 -9.86 18.37
C SER A 552 46.44 -8.72 17.82
N ASN A 553 45.82 -7.92 18.69
CA ASN A 553 44.89 -6.87 18.28
C ASN A 553 45.55 -5.52 17.95
N ILE A 554 46.77 -5.25 18.43
CA ILE A 554 47.53 -4.02 18.08
C ILE A 554 47.83 -3.98 16.58
N SER A 555 48.07 -5.11 15.92
CA SER A 555 48.29 -5.19 14.47
C SER A 555 47.02 -4.88 13.67
N PHE A 556 45.87 -5.39 14.10
CA PHE A 556 44.55 -5.10 13.49
C PHE A 556 44.20 -3.61 13.59
N PHE A 557 44.43 -3.00 14.76
CA PHE A 557 44.16 -1.58 14.99
C PHE A 557 45.14 -0.61 14.30
N LYS A 558 46.38 -1.04 14.01
CA LYS A 558 47.36 -0.19 13.33
C LYS A 558 47.16 -0.09 11.82
N ASN A 559 46.62 -1.13 11.21
CA ASN A 559 46.55 -1.25 9.74
C ASN A 559 45.16 -0.98 9.16
N ASN A 560 44.14 -0.73 9.99
CA ASN A 560 42.81 -0.49 9.49
C ASN A 560 42.56 1.01 9.25
N TYR A 561 42.37 1.37 7.99
CA TYR A 561 42.13 2.75 7.51
C TYR A 561 40.91 3.40 8.24
N VAL A 562 39.89 2.63 8.55
CA VAL A 562 38.68 3.07 9.29
C VAL A 562 39.08 3.50 10.70
N ILE A 563 39.94 2.74 11.38
CA ILE A 563 40.40 3.06 12.73
C ILE A 563 41.33 4.28 12.73
N GLN A 564 42.09 4.50 11.67
CA GLN A 564 42.86 5.75 11.51
C GLN A 564 41.95 6.96 11.31
N LYS A 565 40.90 6.84 10.47
CA LYS A 565 39.84 7.87 10.34
C LYS A 565 39.14 8.12 11.65
N ILE A 566 38.81 7.06 12.41
CA ILE A 566 38.19 7.13 13.73
C ILE A 566 39.09 7.84 14.74
N ARG A 567 40.40 7.52 14.78
CA ARG A 567 41.36 8.20 15.65
C ARG A 567 41.42 9.70 15.34
N THR A 568 41.44 10.05 14.08
CA THR A 568 41.42 11.45 13.64
C THR A 568 40.10 12.12 14.03
N TYR A 569 38.99 11.46 13.86
CA TYR A 569 37.64 11.99 14.24
C TYR A 569 37.46 12.10 15.75
N CYS A 570 37.87 11.10 16.53
CA CYS A 570 37.84 11.14 17.99
C CYS A 570 38.82 12.18 18.56
N PHE A 571 39.96 12.37 17.92
CA PHE A 571 40.93 13.42 18.28
C PHE A 571 40.34 14.79 18.00
N VAL A 572 39.76 15.00 16.83
CA VAL A 572 39.03 16.23 16.44
C VAL A 572 37.85 16.51 17.33
N THR A 573 37.03 15.47 17.67
CA THR A 573 35.86 15.62 18.57
C THR A 573 36.30 15.94 20.00
N LYS A 574 37.35 15.31 20.51
CA LYS A 574 37.96 15.68 21.81
C LYS A 574 38.48 17.10 21.83
N ILE A 575 39.14 17.54 20.76
CA ILE A 575 39.62 18.92 20.63
C ILE A 575 38.43 19.88 20.55
N LEU A 576 37.38 19.55 19.78
CA LEU A 576 36.16 20.36 19.71
C LEU A 576 35.45 20.46 21.05
N ILE A 577 35.29 19.36 21.79
CA ILE A 577 34.70 19.36 23.13
C ILE A 577 35.57 20.17 24.12
N LEU A 578 36.89 20.00 24.10
CA LEU A 578 37.78 20.76 24.95
C LEU A 578 37.77 22.26 24.59
N LEU A 579 37.82 22.61 23.30
CA LEU A 579 37.71 23.98 22.82
C LEU A 579 36.33 24.59 23.16
N THR A 580 35.27 23.81 23.06
CA THR A 580 33.90 24.27 23.42
C THR A 580 33.80 24.56 24.93
N ILE A 581 34.29 23.65 25.78
CA ILE A 581 34.28 23.83 27.24
C ILE A 581 35.18 25.01 27.64
N THR A 582 36.37 25.17 27.03
CA THR A 582 37.27 26.25 27.36
C THR A 582 36.77 27.61 26.86
N SER A 583 36.20 27.65 25.66
CA SER A 583 35.65 28.87 25.06
C SER A 583 34.32 29.32 25.72
N ILE A 584 33.47 28.38 26.13
CA ILE A 584 32.25 28.72 26.90
C ILE A 584 32.60 29.32 28.26
N ARG A 585 33.69 28.85 28.89
CA ARG A 585 34.17 29.42 30.14
C ARG A 585 34.78 30.81 30.02
N GLN A 586 35.37 31.13 28.84
CA GLN A 586 36.09 32.40 28.62
C GLN A 586 35.28 33.45 27.85
N GLU A 587 34.45 33.09 26.88
CA GLU A 587 33.91 34.04 25.87
C GLU A 587 32.37 33.95 25.72
N GLY A 588 31.70 33.01 26.37
CA GLY A 588 30.24 32.81 26.30
C GLY A 588 29.79 32.05 25.04
N ILE A 589 28.54 31.56 25.09
CA ILE A 589 27.97 30.58 24.15
C ILE A 589 27.95 31.08 22.68
N ARG A 590 27.65 32.36 22.44
CA ARG A 590 27.51 32.91 21.07
C ARG A 590 28.83 33.01 20.33
N ALA A 591 29.90 33.43 20.99
CA ALA A 591 31.24 33.53 20.40
C ALA A 591 31.79 32.13 20.06
N THR A 592 31.52 31.15 20.92
CA THR A 592 31.92 29.75 20.73
C THR A 592 31.26 29.13 19.49
N ILE A 593 29.93 29.34 19.31
CA ILE A 593 29.18 28.85 18.14
C ILE A 593 29.75 29.45 16.84
N PHE A 594 30.06 30.75 16.83
CA PHE A 594 30.62 31.44 15.67
C PHE A 594 32.02 30.92 15.27
N ARG A 595 32.88 30.61 16.26
CA ARG A 595 34.20 29.99 16.03
C ARG A 595 34.11 28.58 15.48
N ILE A 596 33.19 27.75 16.01
CA ILE A 596 32.93 26.39 15.53
C ILE A 596 32.46 26.41 14.09
N GLN A 597 31.49 27.28 13.75
CA GLN A 597 30.99 27.43 12.37
C GLN A 597 32.08 27.89 11.40
N ARG A 598 32.96 28.81 11.82
CA ARG A 598 34.07 29.30 11.01
C ARG A 598 35.15 28.24 10.81
N TRP A 599 35.41 27.41 11.84
CA TRP A 599 36.36 26.31 11.75
C TRP A 599 35.85 25.20 10.84
N LEU A 600 34.57 24.82 10.98
CA LEU A 600 33.90 23.83 10.11
C LEU A 600 33.96 24.26 8.64
N LYS A 601 33.70 25.53 8.32
CA LYS A 601 33.78 26.06 6.95
C LYS A 601 35.19 26.01 6.35
N LYS A 602 36.23 25.89 7.18
CA LYS A 602 37.65 25.92 6.74
C LYS A 602 38.26 24.51 6.60
N HIS A 603 37.67 23.48 7.22
CA HIS A 603 38.29 22.16 7.37
C HIS A 603 37.36 20.98 6.96
N ILE A 604 36.12 21.28 6.59
CA ILE A 604 35.15 20.41 5.94
C ILE A 604 34.71 21.05 4.61
#